data_7fa9484880571b5e70225e8f759b9256
#
_entry.id   7fa9484880571b5e70225e8f759b9256
#
_cell.length_a   1.000
_cell.length_b   1.000
_cell.length_c   1.000
_cell.angle_alpha   90.00
_cell.angle_beta   90.00
_cell.angle_gamma   90.00
#
_symmetry.space_group_name_H-M   'P 1'
#
loop_
_entity.id
_entity.type
_entity.pdbx_description
1 polymer ?
#
loop_
_entity_poly.entity_id
_entity_poly.type
_entity_poly.pdbx_seq_one_letter_code
_entity_poly.pdbx_strand_id
1 'polypeptide(L)'
;MRVAFVVEVTAQQADTGATRRLRRTAELLAGRGHDVVVLCAQWWDGEHDAFEQDDVTYRAVTTEPPTDGPSRRFAMALPGALRRAKPDVIHADAAPEHVLAAKTASKLVRAPLVVDWYDAPLASEASNTRTLRMAARAADEIVAPSETVKTRVRELGADGDDVRVIPNSIDVDAIREADVVEGADVVYSRRLDEDANLESLLLALAELRDRDWHAVVIGDGPERDGYERQVRDLRIDDRVEFTGSQPVEKRIPVFKGAHVYVQTARREAFPTDLLRALTCGCSGVVEYHVDSSAHELVENEDRTFRTTSEQELTEALVTAADLPQMEVNEAFAEYDHQQVLERYLDCYRDVQDDFGLF
;
A
#
# COMPACT_ATOMS: atom_id res chain seq x y z
N MET A 1 9.50 22.07 8.35
CA MET A 1 10.40 21.27 7.51
C MET A 1 9.89 21.27 6.09
N ARG A 2 10.76 21.35 5.11
CA ARG A 2 10.42 21.26 3.69
C ARG A 2 10.78 19.87 3.17
N VAL A 3 9.79 19.11 2.67
CA VAL A 3 9.99 17.78 2.13
C VAL A 3 9.76 17.80 0.62
N ALA A 4 10.73 17.32 -0.16
CA ALA A 4 10.59 17.16 -1.60
C ALA A 4 10.34 15.68 -1.93
N PHE A 5 9.13 15.36 -2.38
CA PHE A 5 8.81 14.05 -2.95
C PHE A 5 9.31 13.99 -4.39
N VAL A 6 9.94 12.88 -4.75
CA VAL A 6 10.40 12.58 -6.12
C VAL A 6 9.57 11.41 -6.62
N VAL A 7 8.54 11.69 -7.40
CA VAL A 7 7.53 10.72 -7.89
C VAL A 7 7.18 11.08 -9.31
N GLU A 8 7.77 10.43 -10.31
CA GLU A 8 7.51 10.78 -11.72
C GLU A 8 6.04 10.60 -12.09
N VAL A 9 5.43 9.46 -11.70
CA VAL A 9 4.03 9.13 -11.92
C VAL A 9 3.27 9.21 -10.61
N THR A 10 2.35 10.17 -10.50
CA THR A 10 1.54 10.39 -9.30
C THR A 10 0.26 9.54 -9.28
N ALA A 11 -0.44 9.50 -8.14
CA ALA A 11 -1.69 8.77 -8.01
C ALA A 11 -2.81 9.26 -8.95
N GLN A 12 -2.73 10.51 -9.43
CA GLN A 12 -3.64 11.07 -10.42
C GLN A 12 -3.44 10.45 -11.81
N GLN A 13 -2.23 9.96 -12.10
CA GLN A 13 -1.88 9.35 -13.40
C GLN A 13 -1.97 7.82 -13.34
N ALA A 14 -1.57 7.21 -12.22
CA ALA A 14 -1.65 5.77 -12.01
C ALA A 14 -1.98 5.46 -10.54
N ASP A 15 -3.17 4.91 -10.31
CA ASP A 15 -3.67 4.58 -8.97
C ASP A 15 -3.16 3.21 -8.51
N THR A 16 -1.96 3.18 -7.96
CA THR A 16 -1.32 1.99 -7.39
C THR A 16 -1.18 2.11 -5.87
N GLY A 17 -0.85 1.00 -5.18
CA GLY A 17 -0.54 1.04 -3.75
C GLY A 17 0.60 1.99 -3.42
N ALA A 18 1.66 1.97 -4.21
CA ALA A 18 2.83 2.85 -4.04
C ALA A 18 2.48 4.34 -4.19
N THR A 19 1.79 4.70 -5.28
CA THR A 19 1.44 6.10 -5.55
C THR A 19 0.43 6.64 -4.55
N ARG A 20 -0.55 5.82 -4.10
CA ARG A 20 -1.50 6.18 -3.03
C ARG A 20 -0.79 6.43 -1.71
N ARG A 21 0.18 5.59 -1.35
CA ARG A 21 0.96 5.73 -0.12
C ARG A 21 1.75 7.04 -0.12
N LEU A 22 2.51 7.32 -1.18
CA LEU A 22 3.29 8.56 -1.30
C LEU A 22 2.39 9.80 -1.29
N ARG A 23 1.26 9.78 -2.00
CA ARG A 23 0.28 10.85 -1.96
C ARG A 23 -0.25 11.06 -0.54
N ARG A 24 -0.70 10.01 0.14
CA ARG A 24 -1.22 10.10 1.51
C ARG A 24 -0.18 10.66 2.48
N THR A 25 1.06 10.21 2.40
CA THR A 25 2.16 10.74 3.23
C THR A 25 2.40 12.23 2.96
N ALA A 26 2.36 12.66 1.71
CA ALA A 26 2.50 14.08 1.34
C ALA A 26 1.36 14.94 1.89
N GLU A 27 0.10 14.47 1.74
CA GLU A 27 -1.11 15.14 2.27
C GLU A 27 -1.06 15.27 3.81
N LEU A 28 -0.68 14.19 4.51
CA LEU A 28 -0.59 14.19 5.97
C LEU A 28 0.49 15.15 6.48
N LEU A 29 1.65 15.20 5.83
CA LEU A 29 2.72 16.15 6.14
C LEU A 29 2.27 17.60 5.90
N ALA A 30 1.62 17.89 4.78
CA ALA A 30 1.09 19.20 4.46
C ALA A 30 0.02 19.65 5.47
N GLY A 31 -0.93 18.78 5.79
CA GLY A 31 -1.96 19.03 6.81
C GLY A 31 -1.38 19.25 8.22
N ARG A 32 -0.18 18.72 8.51
CA ARG A 32 0.55 19.00 9.76
C ARG A 32 1.34 20.31 9.73
N GLY A 33 1.29 21.06 8.61
CA GLY A 33 1.94 22.36 8.42
C GLY A 33 3.39 22.29 7.92
N HIS A 34 3.81 21.16 7.32
CA HIS A 34 5.08 21.06 6.63
C HIS A 34 4.96 21.59 5.19
N ASP A 35 6.03 22.14 4.65
CA ASP A 35 6.11 22.62 3.26
C ASP A 35 6.43 21.40 2.36
N VAL A 36 5.44 20.95 1.60
CA VAL A 36 5.55 19.74 0.78
C VAL A 36 5.53 20.09 -0.70
N VAL A 37 6.56 19.65 -1.42
CA VAL A 37 6.63 19.75 -2.88
C VAL A 37 6.78 18.37 -3.51
N VAL A 38 5.90 18.02 -4.44
CA VAL A 38 5.98 16.80 -5.25
C VAL A 38 6.58 17.13 -6.60
N LEU A 39 7.78 16.64 -6.88
CA LEU A 39 8.46 16.74 -8.17
C LEU A 39 7.99 15.57 -9.05
N CYS A 40 7.21 15.86 -10.09
CA CYS A 40 6.54 14.85 -10.92
C CYS A 40 6.57 15.20 -12.41
N ALA A 41 6.08 14.27 -13.25
CA ALA A 41 5.65 14.60 -14.60
C ALA A 41 4.34 15.40 -14.53
N GLN A 42 4.17 16.39 -15.39
CA GLN A 42 2.94 17.19 -15.42
C GLN A 42 1.72 16.33 -15.70
N TRP A 43 0.68 16.48 -14.91
CA TRP A 43 -0.60 15.78 -15.08
C TRP A 43 -1.81 16.72 -15.15
N TRP A 44 -1.58 18.02 -14.94
CA TRP A 44 -2.60 19.07 -15.02
C TRP A 44 -2.53 19.81 -16.36
N ASP A 45 -3.64 20.43 -16.74
CA ASP A 45 -3.74 21.22 -17.96
C ASP A 45 -3.10 22.60 -17.83
N GLY A 46 -2.62 23.14 -18.95
CA GLY A 46 -2.04 24.47 -19.03
C GLY A 46 -0.52 24.54 -18.97
N GLU A 47 0.02 25.76 -19.10
CA GLU A 47 1.48 26.02 -19.16
C GLU A 47 2.10 26.33 -17.77
N HIS A 48 1.44 25.97 -16.68
CA HIS A 48 1.91 26.26 -15.33
C HIS A 48 2.92 25.21 -14.87
N ASP A 49 4.09 25.63 -14.42
CA ASP A 49 5.14 24.75 -13.89
C ASP A 49 4.78 24.13 -12.52
N ALA A 50 3.76 24.67 -11.82
CA ALA A 50 3.32 24.19 -10.52
C ALA A 50 1.80 24.25 -10.38
N PHE A 51 1.27 23.32 -9.60
CA PHE A 51 -0.14 23.18 -9.28
C PHE A 51 -0.28 22.87 -7.79
N GLU A 52 -1.26 23.45 -7.11
CA GLU A 52 -1.53 23.20 -5.69
C GLU A 52 -2.84 22.42 -5.53
N GLN A 53 -2.78 21.36 -4.75
CA GLN A 53 -3.92 20.54 -4.35
C GLN A 53 -3.69 19.98 -2.96
N ASP A 54 -4.70 20.05 -2.08
CA ASP A 54 -4.68 19.50 -0.71
C ASP A 54 -3.44 19.99 0.09
N ASP A 55 -3.12 21.29 0.02
CA ASP A 55 -1.95 21.95 0.62
C ASP A 55 -0.58 21.39 0.13
N VAL A 56 -0.58 20.56 -0.91
CA VAL A 56 0.62 20.01 -1.55
C VAL A 56 0.92 20.75 -2.85
N THR A 57 2.16 21.21 -3.01
CA THR A 57 2.63 21.83 -4.26
C THR A 57 3.16 20.76 -5.21
N TYR A 58 2.48 20.50 -6.31
CA TYR A 58 3.00 19.66 -7.42
C TYR A 58 3.81 20.52 -8.37
N ARG A 59 5.01 20.09 -8.73
CA ARG A 59 5.89 20.81 -9.66
C ARG A 59 6.35 19.93 -10.80
N ALA A 60 6.08 20.38 -12.02
CA ALA A 60 6.52 19.68 -13.23
C ALA A 60 8.04 19.68 -13.36
N VAL A 61 8.63 18.50 -13.48
CA VAL A 61 10.02 18.25 -13.88
C VAL A 61 10.09 17.93 -15.36
N THR A 62 9.07 17.22 -15.87
CA THR A 62 8.84 16.94 -17.29
C THR A 62 7.38 17.23 -17.63
N THR A 63 7.11 17.53 -18.91
CA THR A 63 5.76 17.87 -19.40
C THR A 63 4.95 16.65 -19.81
N GLU A 64 5.58 15.50 -19.97
CA GLU A 64 4.93 14.27 -20.41
C GLU A 64 5.24 13.14 -19.42
N PRO A 65 4.25 12.30 -19.03
CA PRO A 65 4.50 11.11 -18.26
C PRO A 65 5.30 10.09 -19.08
N PRO A 66 6.05 9.18 -18.42
CA PRO A 66 6.77 8.13 -19.12
C PRO A 66 5.81 7.15 -19.79
N THR A 67 6.16 6.64 -20.96
CA THR A 67 5.39 5.62 -21.67
C THR A 67 5.80 4.20 -21.27
N ASP A 68 7.07 3.98 -21.00
CA ASP A 68 7.65 2.67 -20.65
C ASP A 68 8.72 2.82 -19.55
N GLY A 69 8.28 2.70 -18.29
CA GLY A 69 9.17 2.76 -17.12
C GLY A 69 9.75 4.17 -16.84
N PRO A 70 10.68 4.28 -15.85
CA PRO A 70 11.20 5.57 -15.39
C PRO A 70 11.93 6.34 -16.49
N SER A 71 11.64 7.64 -16.62
CA SER A 71 12.17 8.49 -17.68
C SER A 71 13.58 8.99 -17.37
N ARG A 72 14.51 8.75 -18.28
CA ARG A 72 15.86 9.33 -18.18
C ARG A 72 15.85 10.86 -18.19
N ARG A 73 14.87 11.49 -18.87
CA ARG A 73 14.72 12.95 -18.90
C ARG A 73 14.35 13.48 -17.52
N PHE A 74 13.43 12.82 -16.83
CA PHE A 74 13.05 13.15 -15.47
C PHE A 74 14.26 13.04 -14.54
N ALA A 75 14.97 11.90 -14.53
CA ALA A 75 16.17 11.68 -13.72
C ALA A 75 17.27 12.73 -13.99
N MET A 76 17.50 13.11 -15.24
CA MET A 76 18.50 14.15 -15.59
C MET A 76 18.10 15.54 -15.12
N ALA A 77 16.83 15.87 -15.05
CA ALA A 77 16.31 17.16 -14.62
C ALA A 77 16.20 17.31 -13.09
N LEU A 78 16.17 16.19 -12.36
CA LEU A 78 15.99 16.15 -10.89
C LEU A 78 16.99 17.01 -10.11
N PRO A 79 18.33 16.99 -10.36
CA PRO A 79 19.27 17.81 -9.59
C PRO A 79 18.95 19.31 -9.67
N GLY A 80 18.53 19.78 -10.84
CA GLY A 80 18.11 21.17 -11.04
C GLY A 80 16.78 21.50 -10.32
N ALA A 81 15.83 20.57 -10.33
CA ALA A 81 14.55 20.71 -9.66
C ALA A 81 14.73 20.71 -8.13
N LEU A 82 15.48 19.78 -7.56
CA LEU A 82 15.78 19.68 -6.13
C LEU A 82 16.56 20.92 -5.63
N ARG A 83 17.50 21.43 -6.42
CA ARG A 83 18.22 22.68 -6.08
C ARG A 83 17.27 23.88 -5.97
N ARG A 84 16.24 23.95 -6.81
CA ARG A 84 15.20 25.01 -6.75
C ARG A 84 14.25 24.80 -5.58
N ALA A 85 13.89 23.56 -5.29
CA ALA A 85 13.01 23.21 -4.17
C ALA A 85 13.66 23.49 -2.80
N LYS A 86 14.99 23.33 -2.68
CA LYS A 86 15.77 23.50 -1.43
C LYS A 86 15.14 22.69 -0.26
N PRO A 87 14.99 21.38 -0.40
CA PRO A 87 14.38 20.56 0.62
C PRO A 87 15.29 20.40 1.85
N ASP A 88 14.68 20.14 3.00
CA ASP A 88 15.35 19.64 4.19
C ASP A 88 15.49 18.10 4.14
N VAL A 89 14.55 17.42 3.45
CA VAL A 89 14.53 15.97 3.21
C VAL A 89 14.07 15.70 1.78
N ILE A 90 14.70 14.77 1.10
CA ILE A 90 14.26 14.22 -0.19
C ILE A 90 13.61 12.88 0.09
N HIS A 91 12.33 12.69 -0.34
CA HIS A 91 11.60 11.44 -0.24
C HIS A 91 11.28 10.93 -1.64
N ALA A 92 11.96 9.87 -2.10
CA ALA A 92 11.84 9.36 -3.46
C ALA A 92 11.07 8.03 -3.52
N ASP A 93 10.40 7.78 -4.64
CA ASP A 93 9.96 6.44 -4.99
C ASP A 93 11.17 5.51 -5.24
N ALA A 94 10.95 4.21 -5.29
CA ALA A 94 12.02 3.21 -5.43
C ALA A 94 12.52 3.03 -6.88
N ALA A 95 12.11 3.89 -7.84
CA ALA A 95 12.62 3.81 -9.20
C ALA A 95 14.15 4.05 -9.22
N PRO A 96 14.97 3.08 -9.65
CA PRO A 96 16.42 3.15 -9.50
C PRO A 96 17.07 4.41 -10.12
N GLU A 97 16.56 4.84 -11.26
CA GLU A 97 17.02 6.03 -11.96
C GLU A 97 16.76 7.30 -11.15
N HIS A 98 15.60 7.38 -10.49
CA HIS A 98 15.22 8.50 -9.63
C HIS A 98 16.07 8.52 -8.36
N VAL A 99 16.22 7.37 -7.71
CA VAL A 99 17.04 7.22 -6.49
C VAL A 99 18.49 7.65 -6.74
N LEU A 100 19.12 7.17 -7.81
CA LEU A 100 20.50 7.49 -8.12
C LEU A 100 20.70 8.97 -8.49
N ALA A 101 19.75 9.56 -9.22
CA ALA A 101 19.75 10.98 -9.54
C ALA A 101 19.52 11.84 -8.27
N ALA A 102 18.55 11.45 -7.43
CA ALA A 102 18.26 12.10 -6.16
C ALA A 102 19.44 12.02 -5.20
N LYS A 103 20.15 10.88 -5.12
CA LYS A 103 21.37 10.74 -4.30
C LYS A 103 22.49 11.68 -4.76
N THR A 104 22.65 11.85 -6.06
CA THR A 104 23.62 12.83 -6.59
C THR A 104 23.24 14.26 -6.19
N ALA A 105 21.94 14.58 -6.25
CA ALA A 105 21.43 15.89 -5.86
C ALA A 105 21.45 16.11 -4.33
N SER A 106 21.23 15.09 -3.52
CA SER A 106 21.25 15.10 -2.05
C SER A 106 22.53 15.76 -1.52
N LYS A 107 23.68 15.35 -2.02
CA LYS A 107 24.98 15.95 -1.66
C LYS A 107 25.09 17.43 -2.05
N LEU A 108 24.48 17.83 -3.18
CA LEU A 108 24.51 19.21 -3.68
C LEU A 108 23.61 20.14 -2.87
N VAL A 109 22.42 19.65 -2.50
CA VAL A 109 21.43 20.44 -1.74
C VAL A 109 21.59 20.29 -0.23
N ARG A 110 22.41 19.33 0.23
CA ARG A 110 22.64 18.98 1.64
C ARG A 110 21.37 18.54 2.35
N ALA A 111 20.62 17.65 1.71
CA ALA A 111 19.42 17.05 2.27
C ALA A 111 19.52 15.52 2.16
N PRO A 112 19.20 14.76 3.21
CA PRO A 112 19.22 13.30 3.18
C PRO A 112 18.17 12.76 2.22
N LEU A 113 18.43 11.54 1.71
CA LEU A 113 17.55 10.81 0.80
C LEU A 113 16.88 9.64 1.53
N VAL A 114 15.59 9.75 1.74
CA VAL A 114 14.71 8.66 2.15
C VAL A 114 14.07 8.04 0.89
N VAL A 115 14.06 6.72 0.80
CA VAL A 115 13.43 6.00 -0.32
C VAL A 115 12.26 5.17 0.18
N ASP A 116 11.05 5.44 -0.31
CA ASP A 116 9.88 4.62 -0.02
C ASP A 116 9.85 3.40 -0.97
N TRP A 117 10.14 2.23 -0.43
CA TRP A 117 10.21 0.99 -1.17
C TRP A 117 8.95 0.17 -0.92
N TYR A 118 7.88 0.50 -1.65
CA TYR A 118 6.58 -0.10 -1.44
C TYR A 118 6.53 -1.58 -1.84
N ASP A 119 7.05 -1.91 -3.03
CA ASP A 119 7.09 -3.28 -3.53
C ASP A 119 8.47 -3.57 -4.13
N ALA A 120 9.09 -4.65 -3.65
CA ALA A 120 10.39 -5.08 -4.12
C ALA A 120 10.22 -6.34 -4.98
N PRO A 121 10.65 -6.31 -6.24
CA PRO A 121 10.68 -7.53 -7.06
C PRO A 121 11.63 -8.55 -6.41
N LEU A 122 11.29 -9.84 -6.54
CA LEU A 122 12.22 -10.89 -6.17
C LEU A 122 13.52 -10.73 -6.95
N ALA A 123 14.65 -10.94 -6.30
CA ALA A 123 15.97 -10.82 -6.95
C ALA A 123 16.13 -11.73 -8.18
N SER A 124 15.36 -12.83 -8.24
CA SER A 124 15.30 -13.75 -9.38
C SER A 124 14.44 -13.24 -10.56
N GLU A 125 13.50 -12.34 -10.31
CA GLU A 125 12.55 -11.83 -11.31
C GLU A 125 13.00 -10.50 -11.92
N ALA A 126 13.88 -9.77 -11.24
CA ALA A 126 14.31 -8.45 -11.66
C ALA A 126 15.23 -8.49 -12.89
N SER A 127 14.75 -7.96 -13.99
CA SER A 127 15.51 -7.83 -15.25
C SER A 127 16.76 -6.94 -15.09
N ASN A 128 16.83 -6.09 -14.06
CA ASN A 128 17.94 -5.15 -13.80
C ASN A 128 18.39 -5.14 -12.32
N THR A 129 18.65 -6.32 -11.77
CA THR A 129 19.05 -6.52 -10.37
C THR A 129 20.22 -5.66 -9.94
N ARG A 130 21.16 -5.34 -10.87
CA ARG A 130 22.35 -4.52 -10.55
C ARG A 130 21.96 -3.08 -10.22
N THR A 131 21.06 -2.48 -10.99
CA THR A 131 20.64 -1.08 -10.77
C THR A 131 19.77 -0.97 -9.52
N LEU A 132 18.89 -1.96 -9.27
CA LEU A 132 18.13 -2.06 -8.03
C LEU A 132 19.04 -2.15 -6.80
N ARG A 133 20.08 -2.99 -6.84
CA ARG A 133 21.08 -3.07 -5.75
C ARG A 133 21.85 -1.77 -5.54
N MET A 134 22.13 -1.04 -6.61
CA MET A 134 22.78 0.26 -6.49
C MET A 134 21.84 1.28 -5.84
N ALA A 135 20.56 1.27 -6.20
CA ALA A 135 19.55 2.15 -5.60
C ALA A 135 19.34 1.83 -4.12
N ALA A 136 19.19 0.55 -3.77
CA ALA A 136 19.02 0.11 -2.38
C ALA A 136 20.18 0.52 -1.46
N ARG A 137 21.41 0.57 -1.99
CA ARG A 137 22.61 1.03 -1.24
C ARG A 137 22.83 2.53 -1.29
N ALA A 138 22.08 3.25 -2.09
CA ALA A 138 22.28 4.69 -2.28
C ALA A 138 21.44 5.53 -1.31
N ALA A 139 20.34 5.00 -0.79
CA ALA A 139 19.50 5.67 0.20
C ALA A 139 20.27 5.98 1.49
N ASP A 140 19.91 7.04 2.19
CA ASP A 140 20.36 7.28 3.57
C ASP A 140 19.43 6.54 4.55
N GLU A 141 18.15 6.37 4.17
CA GLU A 141 17.18 5.53 4.86
C GLU A 141 16.19 4.96 3.83
N ILE A 142 15.74 3.74 4.03
CA ILE A 142 14.68 3.10 3.24
C ILE A 142 13.46 2.87 4.13
N VAL A 143 12.29 3.24 3.63
CA VAL A 143 11.01 2.93 4.28
C VAL A 143 10.31 1.83 3.53
N ALA A 144 10.00 0.73 4.22
CA ALA A 144 9.24 -0.40 3.69
C ALA A 144 7.88 -0.50 4.40
N PRO A 145 6.80 -0.94 3.74
CA PRO A 145 5.48 -1.02 4.35
C PRO A 145 5.32 -2.22 5.32
N SER A 146 6.20 -3.22 5.24
CA SER A 146 6.10 -4.49 5.96
C SER A 146 7.47 -5.14 6.16
N GLU A 147 7.59 -6.08 7.08
CA GLU A 147 8.81 -6.88 7.29
C GLU A 147 9.11 -7.78 6.08
N THR A 148 8.08 -8.25 5.38
CA THR A 148 8.22 -8.99 4.11
C THR A 148 8.94 -8.15 3.07
N VAL A 149 8.51 -6.90 2.85
CA VAL A 149 9.18 -6.00 1.89
C VAL A 149 10.57 -5.61 2.39
N LYS A 150 10.77 -5.32 3.68
CA LYS A 150 12.09 -5.07 4.28
C LYS A 150 13.06 -6.21 4.01
N THR A 151 12.62 -7.44 4.18
CA THR A 151 13.45 -8.64 3.92
C THR A 151 13.90 -8.67 2.46
N ARG A 152 13.00 -8.42 1.51
CA ARG A 152 13.34 -8.37 0.08
C ARG A 152 14.32 -7.25 -0.27
N VAL A 153 14.15 -6.08 0.32
CA VAL A 153 15.07 -4.94 0.12
C VAL A 153 16.46 -5.27 0.65
N ARG A 154 16.56 -5.97 1.79
CA ARG A 154 17.83 -6.47 2.32
C ARG A 154 18.50 -7.51 1.40
N GLU A 155 17.73 -8.37 0.78
CA GLU A 155 18.22 -9.32 -0.24
C GLU A 155 18.78 -8.61 -1.48
N LEU A 156 18.26 -7.43 -1.82
CA LEU A 156 18.85 -6.54 -2.83
C LEU A 156 20.15 -5.91 -2.36
N GLY A 157 20.49 -5.98 -1.07
CA GLY A 157 21.76 -5.58 -0.49
C GLY A 157 21.75 -4.21 0.19
N ALA A 158 20.58 -3.73 0.63
CA ALA A 158 20.49 -2.66 1.62
C ALA A 158 21.04 -3.14 2.97
N ASP A 159 21.60 -2.23 3.77
CA ASP A 159 21.93 -2.53 5.16
C ASP A 159 20.63 -2.68 5.94
N GLY A 160 20.61 -3.63 6.88
CA GLY A 160 19.39 -3.88 7.67
C GLY A 160 19.06 -2.75 8.63
N ASP A 161 20.05 -2.00 9.05
CA ASP A 161 19.89 -0.87 9.95
C ASP A 161 19.37 0.38 9.21
N ASP A 162 19.57 0.44 7.88
CA ASP A 162 19.09 1.52 7.01
C ASP A 162 17.66 1.23 6.47
N VAL A 163 16.96 0.18 6.94
CA VAL A 163 15.60 -0.16 6.47
C VAL A 163 14.61 -0.15 7.62
N ARG A 164 13.75 0.84 7.63
CA ARG A 164 12.69 1.04 8.63
C ARG A 164 11.33 0.57 8.11
N VAL A 165 10.58 -0.15 8.94
CA VAL A 165 9.19 -0.50 8.61
C VAL A 165 8.26 0.61 9.10
N ILE A 166 7.58 1.25 8.15
CA ILE A 166 6.48 2.17 8.41
C ILE A 166 5.27 1.67 7.60
N PRO A 167 4.22 1.16 8.23
CA PRO A 167 3.08 0.57 7.54
C PRO A 167 2.24 1.62 6.78
N ASN A 168 1.29 1.17 5.96
CA ASN A 168 0.26 2.06 5.46
C ASN A 168 -0.64 2.50 6.61
N SER A 169 -1.14 3.71 6.53
CA SER A 169 -2.07 4.25 7.50
C SER A 169 -3.52 4.18 7.04
N ILE A 170 -4.43 4.19 8.01
CA ILE A 170 -5.88 4.25 7.81
C ILE A 170 -6.47 5.41 8.61
N ASP A 171 -7.66 5.84 8.24
CA ASP A 171 -8.44 6.83 8.97
C ASP A 171 -9.34 6.11 9.97
N VAL A 172 -8.89 6.01 11.23
CA VAL A 172 -9.62 5.31 12.28
C VAL A 172 -10.87 6.08 12.71
N ASP A 173 -10.83 7.41 12.68
CA ASP A 173 -11.99 8.23 13.01
C ASP A 173 -13.09 8.10 11.94
N ALA A 174 -12.74 8.10 10.66
CA ALA A 174 -13.67 7.82 9.59
C ALA A 174 -14.29 6.40 9.71
N ILE A 175 -13.53 5.41 10.17
CA ILE A 175 -14.07 4.07 10.45
C ILE A 175 -15.07 4.10 11.61
N ARG A 176 -14.77 4.81 12.69
CA ARG A 176 -15.69 4.93 13.84
C ARG A 176 -17.02 5.59 13.44
N GLU A 177 -16.95 6.63 12.62
CA GLU A 177 -18.11 7.44 12.20
C GLU A 177 -18.92 6.82 11.06
N ALA A 178 -18.35 5.88 10.31
CA ALA A 178 -19.01 5.30 9.15
C ALA A 178 -20.28 4.51 9.53
N ASP A 179 -21.29 4.62 8.67
CA ASP A 179 -22.49 3.80 8.74
C ASP A 179 -22.16 2.30 8.56
N VAL A 180 -23.14 1.46 8.89
CA VAL A 180 -23.08 0.00 8.68
C VAL A 180 -23.97 -0.36 7.48
N VAL A 181 -23.43 -1.12 6.53
CA VAL A 181 -24.19 -1.73 5.43
C VAL A 181 -24.23 -3.23 5.66
N GLU A 182 -25.38 -3.72 6.11
CA GLU A 182 -25.62 -5.15 6.35
C GLU A 182 -25.78 -5.91 5.03
N GLY A 183 -25.60 -7.23 5.08
CA GLY A 183 -25.89 -8.15 3.98
C GLY A 183 -24.68 -8.96 3.48
N ALA A 184 -23.50 -8.71 4.00
CA ALA A 184 -22.31 -9.54 3.70
C ALA A 184 -21.87 -10.27 4.97
N ASP A 185 -21.80 -11.59 4.93
CA ASP A 185 -21.15 -12.39 5.97
C ASP A 185 -19.64 -12.46 5.75
N VAL A 186 -19.24 -12.60 4.48
CA VAL A 186 -17.85 -12.71 4.06
C VAL A 186 -17.52 -11.62 3.04
N VAL A 187 -16.39 -10.92 3.24
CA VAL A 187 -15.91 -9.90 2.29
C VAL A 187 -14.50 -10.22 1.83
N TYR A 188 -14.31 -10.04 0.54
CA TYR A 188 -13.00 -10.00 -0.12
C TYR A 188 -12.84 -8.67 -0.85
N SER A 189 -11.72 -7.95 -0.66
CA SER A 189 -11.50 -6.65 -1.32
C SER A 189 -10.09 -6.52 -1.84
N ARG A 190 -9.95 -6.51 -3.19
CA ARG A 190 -8.66 -6.36 -3.85
C ARG A 190 -8.84 -6.22 -5.37
N ARG A 191 -7.80 -5.75 -6.09
CA ARG A 191 -7.72 -5.87 -7.54
C ARG A 191 -7.73 -7.35 -7.94
N LEU A 192 -8.55 -7.71 -8.93
CA LEU A 192 -8.71 -9.07 -9.43
C LEU A 192 -7.71 -9.34 -10.56
N ASP A 193 -6.45 -9.55 -10.20
CA ASP A 193 -5.33 -9.89 -11.07
C ASP A 193 -4.83 -11.31 -10.81
N GLU A 194 -3.74 -11.72 -11.44
CA GLU A 194 -3.13 -13.05 -11.30
C GLU A 194 -2.67 -13.39 -9.87
N ASP A 195 -2.38 -12.37 -9.06
CA ASP A 195 -1.98 -12.53 -7.66
C ASP A 195 -3.17 -12.56 -6.69
N ALA A 196 -4.39 -12.30 -7.15
CA ALA A 196 -5.57 -12.22 -6.29
C ALA A 196 -5.89 -13.52 -5.56
N ASN A 197 -5.75 -14.66 -6.27
CA ASN A 197 -6.03 -16.00 -5.73
C ASN A 197 -7.42 -16.12 -5.05
N LEU A 198 -8.43 -15.42 -5.62
CA LEU A 198 -9.80 -15.50 -5.13
C LEU A 198 -10.37 -16.92 -5.26
N GLU A 199 -9.83 -17.73 -6.15
CA GLU A 199 -10.23 -19.12 -6.35
C GLU A 199 -10.21 -19.95 -5.05
N SER A 200 -9.18 -19.76 -4.19
CA SER A 200 -9.12 -20.44 -2.88
C SER A 200 -10.33 -20.16 -2.01
N LEU A 201 -10.75 -18.87 -1.93
CA LEU A 201 -11.96 -18.50 -1.21
C LEU A 201 -13.21 -19.09 -1.83
N LEU A 202 -13.36 -19.02 -3.16
CA LEU A 202 -14.56 -19.53 -3.85
C LEU A 202 -14.71 -21.05 -3.67
N LEU A 203 -13.61 -21.80 -3.67
CA LEU A 203 -13.61 -23.25 -3.38
C LEU A 203 -14.04 -23.51 -1.92
N ALA A 204 -13.45 -22.79 -0.95
CA ALA A 204 -13.82 -22.94 0.45
C ALA A 204 -15.31 -22.62 0.70
N LEU A 205 -15.84 -21.56 0.08
CA LEU A 205 -17.25 -21.20 0.17
C LEU A 205 -18.17 -22.26 -0.47
N ALA A 206 -17.75 -22.88 -1.56
CA ALA A 206 -18.50 -23.97 -2.20
C ALA A 206 -18.59 -25.23 -1.32
N GLU A 207 -17.60 -25.52 -0.48
CA GLU A 207 -17.68 -26.57 0.53
C GLU A 207 -18.68 -26.25 1.65
N LEU A 208 -18.98 -24.96 1.88
CA LEU A 208 -19.92 -24.49 2.90
C LEU A 208 -21.36 -24.26 2.38
N ARG A 209 -21.71 -24.81 1.20
CA ARG A 209 -23.01 -24.57 0.54
C ARG A 209 -24.24 -25.01 1.39
N ASP A 210 -24.05 -25.93 2.33
CA ASP A 210 -25.11 -26.37 3.24
C ASP A 210 -25.38 -25.40 4.40
N ARG A 211 -24.55 -24.35 4.52
CA ARG A 211 -24.73 -23.25 5.48
C ARG A 211 -25.35 -22.05 4.79
N ASP A 212 -25.94 -21.17 5.57
CA ASP A 212 -26.41 -19.87 5.09
C ASP A 212 -25.26 -18.85 5.18
N TRP A 213 -24.90 -18.23 4.07
CA TRP A 213 -23.88 -17.19 3.95
C TRP A 213 -24.06 -16.40 2.66
N HIS A 214 -23.64 -15.15 2.68
CA HIS A 214 -23.53 -14.25 1.52
C HIS A 214 -22.14 -13.61 1.48
N ALA A 215 -21.47 -13.66 0.33
CA ALA A 215 -20.15 -13.12 0.14
C ALA A 215 -20.14 -11.92 -0.85
N VAL A 216 -19.39 -10.88 -0.51
CA VAL A 216 -19.21 -9.69 -1.35
C VAL A 216 -17.75 -9.60 -1.78
N VAL A 217 -17.53 -9.56 -3.09
CA VAL A 217 -16.22 -9.36 -3.73
C VAL A 217 -16.14 -7.93 -4.25
N ILE A 218 -15.29 -7.12 -3.60
CA ILE A 218 -15.05 -5.72 -3.97
C ILE A 218 -13.76 -5.63 -4.74
N GLY A 219 -13.84 -5.31 -6.02
CA GLY A 219 -12.67 -5.17 -6.88
C GLY A 219 -12.99 -5.42 -8.34
N ASP A 220 -12.03 -5.06 -9.17
CA ASP A 220 -12.08 -5.26 -10.61
C ASP A 220 -10.70 -5.63 -11.13
N GLY A 221 -10.62 -6.22 -12.30
CA GLY A 221 -9.35 -6.59 -12.90
C GLY A 221 -9.47 -7.61 -14.01
N PRO A 222 -8.36 -8.00 -14.64
CA PRO A 222 -8.36 -8.89 -15.81
C PRO A 222 -8.90 -10.28 -15.53
N GLU A 223 -8.82 -10.76 -14.26
CA GLU A 223 -9.28 -12.10 -13.86
C GLU A 223 -10.75 -12.14 -13.43
N ARG A 224 -11.45 -11.01 -13.37
CA ARG A 224 -12.85 -10.93 -12.92
C ARG A 224 -13.77 -11.89 -13.67
N ASP A 225 -13.75 -11.88 -14.99
CA ASP A 225 -14.61 -12.76 -15.82
C ASP A 225 -14.33 -14.25 -15.54
N GLY A 226 -13.08 -14.58 -15.18
CA GLY A 226 -12.67 -15.92 -14.78
C GLY A 226 -13.34 -16.34 -13.47
N TYR A 227 -13.28 -15.49 -12.47
CA TYR A 227 -13.90 -15.74 -11.16
C TYR A 227 -15.43 -15.79 -11.23
N GLU A 228 -16.08 -14.92 -12.02
CA GLU A 228 -17.51 -14.97 -12.23
C GLU A 228 -17.97 -16.27 -12.95
N ARG A 229 -17.16 -16.83 -13.85
CA ARG A 229 -17.40 -18.16 -14.43
C ARG A 229 -17.27 -19.25 -13.37
N GLN A 230 -16.20 -19.21 -12.56
CA GLN A 230 -15.97 -20.17 -11.50
C GLN A 230 -17.12 -20.22 -10.47
N VAL A 231 -17.65 -19.07 -10.08
CA VAL A 231 -18.81 -18.97 -9.17
C VAL A 231 -20.03 -19.72 -9.75
N ARG A 232 -20.30 -19.55 -11.06
CA ARG A 232 -21.38 -20.30 -11.76
C ARG A 232 -21.10 -21.80 -11.83
N ASP A 233 -19.88 -22.20 -12.13
CA ASP A 233 -19.49 -23.61 -12.23
C ASP A 233 -19.56 -24.30 -10.87
N LEU A 234 -19.25 -23.59 -9.79
CA LEU A 234 -19.41 -24.04 -8.39
C LEU A 234 -20.84 -23.99 -7.89
N ARG A 235 -21.78 -23.35 -8.62
CA ARG A 235 -23.20 -23.18 -8.26
C ARG A 235 -23.39 -22.44 -6.94
N ILE A 236 -22.70 -21.33 -6.78
CA ILE A 236 -22.77 -20.38 -5.67
C ILE A 236 -23.05 -18.95 -6.16
N ASP A 237 -23.48 -18.79 -7.40
CA ASP A 237 -23.73 -17.51 -8.06
C ASP A 237 -24.93 -16.73 -7.47
N ASP A 238 -25.79 -17.38 -6.73
CA ASP A 238 -26.87 -16.77 -5.95
C ASP A 238 -26.40 -16.18 -4.60
N ARG A 239 -25.15 -16.43 -4.19
CA ARG A 239 -24.60 -16.07 -2.88
C ARG A 239 -23.33 -15.22 -2.96
N VAL A 240 -22.74 -15.02 -4.12
CA VAL A 240 -21.52 -14.23 -4.32
C VAL A 240 -21.82 -13.03 -5.21
N GLU A 241 -21.68 -11.85 -4.66
CA GLU A 241 -21.86 -10.59 -5.36
C GLU A 241 -20.52 -9.94 -5.74
N PHE A 242 -20.33 -9.59 -7.02
CA PHE A 242 -19.19 -8.81 -7.50
C PHE A 242 -19.59 -7.35 -7.70
N THR A 243 -19.14 -6.46 -6.82
CA THR A 243 -19.54 -5.04 -6.83
C THR A 243 -18.66 -4.15 -7.71
N GLY A 244 -17.56 -4.70 -8.27
CA GLY A 244 -16.55 -3.90 -8.96
C GLY A 244 -15.70 -3.07 -8.01
N SER A 245 -14.85 -2.21 -8.58
CA SER A 245 -14.04 -1.28 -7.78
C SER A 245 -14.90 -0.24 -7.08
N GLN A 246 -14.68 -0.06 -5.78
CA GLN A 246 -15.40 0.90 -4.95
C GLN A 246 -14.41 1.85 -4.25
N PRO A 247 -14.74 3.13 -4.09
CA PRO A 247 -13.95 4.05 -3.27
C PRO A 247 -13.99 3.62 -1.79
N VAL A 248 -12.99 4.05 -1.00
CA VAL A 248 -12.82 3.61 0.39
C VAL A 248 -14.03 3.94 1.26
N GLU A 249 -14.68 5.09 1.01
CA GLU A 249 -15.86 5.57 1.73
C GLU A 249 -17.08 4.65 1.57
N LYS A 250 -17.12 3.86 0.49
CA LYS A 250 -18.16 2.85 0.25
C LYS A 250 -17.76 1.45 0.75
N ARG A 251 -16.46 1.17 0.86
CA ARG A 251 -15.96 -0.12 1.34
C ARG A 251 -16.06 -0.24 2.86
N ILE A 252 -15.71 0.83 3.60
CA ILE A 252 -15.77 0.84 5.07
C ILE A 252 -17.15 0.45 5.61
N PRO A 253 -18.28 1.02 5.14
CA PRO A 253 -19.62 0.58 5.55
C PRO A 253 -19.89 -0.91 5.34
N VAL A 254 -19.42 -1.49 4.23
CA VAL A 254 -19.55 -2.91 3.95
C VAL A 254 -18.68 -3.74 4.91
N PHE A 255 -17.44 -3.31 5.19
CA PHE A 255 -16.59 -3.98 6.17
C PHE A 255 -17.19 -3.96 7.57
N LYS A 256 -17.82 -2.85 7.99
CA LYS A 256 -18.52 -2.76 9.29
C LYS A 256 -19.73 -3.69 9.41
N GLY A 257 -20.38 -3.97 8.29
CA GLY A 257 -21.53 -4.90 8.26
C GLY A 257 -21.12 -6.36 8.08
N ALA A 258 -19.90 -6.61 7.64
CA ALA A 258 -19.41 -7.96 7.42
C ALA A 258 -18.89 -8.62 8.70
N HIS A 259 -18.91 -9.95 8.72
CA HIS A 259 -18.43 -10.73 9.85
C HIS A 259 -16.99 -11.19 9.67
N VAL A 260 -16.65 -11.63 8.44
CA VAL A 260 -15.34 -12.18 8.09
C VAL A 260 -14.77 -11.46 6.89
N TYR A 261 -13.52 -11.04 7.00
CA TYR A 261 -12.73 -10.58 5.87
C TYR A 261 -11.69 -11.63 5.49
N VAL A 262 -11.59 -11.94 4.19
CA VAL A 262 -10.66 -12.96 3.70
C VAL A 262 -9.61 -12.34 2.79
N GLN A 263 -8.35 -12.76 2.98
CA GLN A 263 -7.22 -12.38 2.12
C GLN A 263 -6.44 -13.63 1.69
N THR A 264 -6.52 -13.94 0.41
CA THR A 264 -5.86 -15.11 -0.18
C THR A 264 -4.75 -14.75 -1.17
N ALA A 265 -4.41 -13.47 -1.28
CA ALA A 265 -3.48 -12.98 -2.28
C ALA A 265 -2.09 -13.62 -2.15
N ARG A 266 -1.56 -14.11 -3.28
CA ARG A 266 -0.22 -14.70 -3.38
C ARG A 266 0.88 -13.68 -3.18
N ARG A 267 0.63 -12.44 -3.58
CA ARG A 267 1.58 -11.32 -3.42
C ARG A 267 0.86 -10.08 -2.94
N GLU A 268 1.33 -9.53 -1.83
CA GLU A 268 0.79 -8.30 -1.24
C GLU A 268 1.88 -7.56 -0.45
N ALA A 269 2.18 -6.34 -0.83
CA ALA A 269 3.18 -5.53 -0.13
C ALA A 269 2.69 -5.04 1.24
N PHE A 270 1.42 -4.61 1.29
CA PHE A 270 0.70 -4.28 2.52
C PHE A 270 -0.81 -4.33 2.29
N PRO A 271 -1.55 -5.19 2.99
CA PRO A 271 -2.97 -5.42 2.75
C PRO A 271 -3.85 -4.37 3.47
N THR A 272 -3.89 -3.15 2.92
CA THR A 272 -4.58 -2.02 3.57
C THR A 272 -6.07 -2.26 3.79
N ASP A 273 -6.74 -3.01 2.92
CA ASP A 273 -8.17 -3.32 3.11
C ASP A 273 -8.41 -4.39 4.17
N LEU A 274 -7.49 -5.36 4.34
CA LEU A 274 -7.50 -6.25 5.49
C LEU A 274 -7.37 -5.45 6.79
N LEU A 275 -6.40 -4.53 6.87
CA LEU A 275 -6.23 -3.65 8.03
C LEU A 275 -7.51 -2.86 8.34
N ARG A 276 -8.15 -2.27 7.32
CA ARG A 276 -9.43 -1.55 7.50
C ARG A 276 -10.53 -2.47 8.02
N ALA A 277 -10.67 -3.66 7.43
CA ALA A 277 -11.70 -4.61 7.83
C ALA A 277 -11.48 -5.12 9.26
N LEU A 278 -10.23 -5.41 9.65
CA LEU A 278 -9.89 -5.78 11.04
C LEU A 278 -10.23 -4.63 12.01
N THR A 279 -9.93 -3.39 11.63
CA THR A 279 -10.30 -2.20 12.43
C THR A 279 -11.81 -2.01 12.49
N CYS A 280 -12.56 -2.35 11.43
CA CYS A 280 -14.03 -2.37 11.42
C CYS A 280 -14.63 -3.50 12.26
N GLY A 281 -13.82 -4.35 12.90
CA GLY A 281 -14.27 -5.44 13.77
C GLY A 281 -14.49 -6.78 13.07
N CYS A 282 -14.19 -6.91 11.78
CA CYS A 282 -14.20 -8.20 11.10
C CYS A 282 -13.23 -9.19 11.73
N SER A 283 -13.60 -10.46 11.72
CA SER A 283 -12.62 -11.54 11.89
C SER A 283 -11.80 -11.69 10.63
N GLY A 284 -10.48 -11.84 10.75
CA GLY A 284 -9.57 -11.94 9.60
C GLY A 284 -9.20 -13.38 9.29
N VAL A 285 -9.36 -13.82 8.05
CA VAL A 285 -8.85 -15.11 7.58
C VAL A 285 -7.84 -14.87 6.45
N VAL A 286 -6.60 -15.30 6.66
CA VAL A 286 -5.50 -15.05 5.73
C VAL A 286 -4.86 -16.35 5.28
N GLU A 287 -4.86 -16.59 3.97
CA GLU A 287 -4.06 -17.66 3.39
C GLU A 287 -2.59 -17.22 3.32
N TYR A 288 -1.71 -18.00 3.93
CA TYR A 288 -0.29 -17.67 4.01
C TYR A 288 0.41 -17.90 2.66
N HIS A 289 1.04 -16.86 2.17
CA HIS A 289 1.96 -16.90 1.05
C HIS A 289 3.23 -16.14 1.39
N VAL A 290 4.39 -16.70 1.02
CA VAL A 290 5.72 -16.14 1.35
C VAL A 290 5.92 -14.72 0.78
N ASP A 291 5.21 -14.40 -0.30
CA ASP A 291 5.27 -13.11 -0.99
C ASP A 291 4.15 -12.13 -0.59
N SER A 292 3.36 -12.48 0.42
CA SER A 292 2.28 -11.66 0.95
C SER A 292 2.55 -11.28 2.41
N SER A 293 2.53 -9.99 2.71
CA SER A 293 2.66 -9.48 4.09
C SER A 293 1.37 -9.58 4.91
N ALA A 294 0.31 -10.15 4.36
CA ALA A 294 -0.99 -10.20 5.02
C ALA A 294 -0.94 -10.94 6.38
N HIS A 295 -0.08 -11.94 6.51
CA HIS A 295 0.11 -12.70 7.74
C HIS A 295 0.63 -11.82 8.91
N GLU A 296 1.38 -10.74 8.62
CA GLU A 296 1.93 -9.85 9.66
C GLU A 296 0.84 -9.14 10.47
N LEU A 297 -0.34 -8.86 9.85
CA LEU A 297 -1.46 -8.23 10.54
C LEU A 297 -2.28 -9.20 11.41
N VAL A 298 -2.06 -10.51 11.27
CA VAL A 298 -2.91 -11.53 11.91
C VAL A 298 -2.14 -12.41 12.89
N GLU A 299 -0.84 -12.25 13.00
CA GLU A 299 0.03 -13.18 13.73
C GLU A 299 -0.21 -13.18 15.26
N ASN A 300 -0.71 -12.07 15.83
CA ASN A 300 -0.88 -11.92 17.28
C ASN A 300 -2.28 -11.42 17.67
N GLU A 301 -3.26 -11.59 16.79
CA GLU A 301 -4.61 -11.08 16.99
C GLU A 301 -5.61 -12.21 17.25
N ASP A 302 -6.36 -12.11 18.36
CA ASP A 302 -7.27 -13.18 18.83
C ASP A 302 -8.41 -13.55 17.84
N ARG A 303 -8.78 -12.62 16.95
CA ARG A 303 -9.90 -12.79 16.00
C ARG A 303 -9.44 -13.10 14.59
N THR A 304 -8.25 -13.64 14.45
CA THR A 304 -7.62 -13.84 13.14
C THR A 304 -7.10 -15.25 12.98
N PHE A 305 -7.08 -15.72 11.74
CA PHE A 305 -6.71 -17.08 11.39
C PHE A 305 -5.74 -17.06 10.20
N ARG A 306 -4.58 -17.68 10.39
CA ARG A 306 -3.64 -17.94 9.30
C ARG A 306 -3.82 -19.37 8.83
N THR A 307 -4.03 -19.55 7.53
CA THR A 307 -4.26 -20.85 6.90
C THR A 307 -3.19 -21.16 5.85
N THR A 308 -2.95 -22.41 5.56
CA THR A 308 -1.94 -22.89 4.59
C THR A 308 -2.52 -23.89 3.58
N SER A 309 -3.80 -24.22 3.72
CA SER A 309 -4.52 -25.14 2.84
C SER A 309 -5.99 -24.76 2.70
N GLU A 310 -6.64 -25.22 1.64
CA GLU A 310 -8.08 -25.02 1.39
C GLU A 310 -8.95 -25.58 2.53
N GLN A 311 -8.55 -26.71 3.11
CA GLN A 311 -9.27 -27.28 4.25
C GLN A 311 -9.18 -26.38 5.47
N GLU A 312 -7.97 -25.89 5.82
CA GLU A 312 -7.79 -24.95 6.92
C GLU A 312 -8.55 -23.66 6.68
N LEU A 313 -8.61 -23.16 5.43
CA LEU A 313 -9.37 -21.98 5.05
C LEU A 313 -10.87 -22.19 5.33
N THR A 314 -11.42 -23.33 4.93
CA THR A 314 -12.82 -23.68 5.18
C THR A 314 -13.12 -23.78 6.68
N GLU A 315 -12.27 -24.44 7.47
CA GLU A 315 -12.40 -24.57 8.93
C GLU A 315 -12.29 -23.21 9.63
N ALA A 316 -11.37 -22.34 9.17
CA ALA A 316 -11.19 -20.99 9.68
C ALA A 316 -12.41 -20.10 9.41
N LEU A 317 -13.02 -20.17 8.23
CA LEU A 317 -14.25 -19.45 7.90
C LEU A 317 -15.38 -19.81 8.86
N VAL A 318 -15.56 -21.10 9.16
CA VAL A 318 -16.59 -21.57 10.12
C VAL A 318 -16.29 -21.03 11.51
N THR A 319 -15.03 -21.15 11.96
CA THR A 319 -14.63 -20.69 13.29
C THR A 319 -14.76 -19.17 13.44
N ALA A 320 -14.37 -18.43 12.41
CA ALA A 320 -14.47 -16.97 12.37
C ALA A 320 -15.94 -16.51 12.44
N ALA A 321 -16.85 -17.20 11.73
CA ALA A 321 -18.27 -16.89 11.72
C ALA A 321 -18.96 -17.11 13.08
N ASP A 322 -18.42 -17.99 13.93
CA ASP A 322 -18.94 -18.25 15.27
C ASP A 322 -18.48 -17.21 16.33
N LEU A 323 -17.52 -16.32 15.99
CA LEU A 323 -17.09 -15.28 16.90
C LEU A 323 -18.14 -14.16 17.05
N PRO A 324 -18.25 -13.53 18.22
CA PRO A 324 -19.20 -12.41 18.38
C PRO A 324 -18.80 -11.23 17.49
N GLN A 325 -19.79 -10.50 16.95
CA GLN A 325 -19.52 -9.26 16.20
C GLN A 325 -18.86 -8.20 17.11
N MET A 326 -18.01 -7.37 16.49
CA MET A 326 -17.33 -6.24 17.13
C MET A 326 -17.56 -5.00 16.27
N GLU A 327 -17.81 -3.85 16.87
CA GLU A 327 -18.08 -2.62 16.10
C GLU A 327 -16.81 -1.99 15.57
N VAL A 328 -15.78 -1.85 16.44
CA VAL A 328 -14.45 -1.31 16.09
C VAL A 328 -13.40 -2.04 16.92
N ASN A 329 -12.32 -2.45 16.29
CA ASN A 329 -11.18 -3.05 16.97
C ASN A 329 -10.09 -2.00 17.20
N GLU A 330 -9.99 -1.51 18.42
CA GLU A 330 -9.00 -0.49 18.83
C GLU A 330 -7.55 -1.01 18.86
N ALA A 331 -7.30 -2.31 18.76
CA ALA A 331 -5.95 -2.87 18.69
C ALA A 331 -5.17 -2.31 17.47
N PHE A 332 -5.87 -1.92 16.41
CA PHE A 332 -5.29 -1.34 15.19
C PHE A 332 -5.19 0.19 15.19
N ALA A 333 -5.47 0.88 16.31
CA ALA A 333 -5.37 2.35 16.40
C ALA A 333 -3.94 2.88 16.16
N GLU A 334 -2.92 2.06 16.35
CA GLU A 334 -1.53 2.42 16.02
C GLU A 334 -1.27 2.65 14.51
N TYR A 335 -2.17 2.18 13.64
CA TYR A 335 -2.14 2.40 12.19
C TYR A 335 -2.90 3.67 11.77
N ASP A 336 -3.43 4.44 12.73
CA ASP A 336 -4.06 5.71 12.41
C ASP A 336 -3.12 6.67 11.67
N HIS A 337 -3.68 7.51 10.81
CA HIS A 337 -2.95 8.49 10.02
C HIS A 337 -1.98 9.33 10.86
N GLN A 338 -2.38 9.76 12.06
CA GLN A 338 -1.52 10.59 12.92
C GLN A 338 -0.37 9.77 13.52
N GLN A 339 -0.62 8.54 13.95
CA GLN A 339 0.41 7.68 14.53
C GLN A 339 1.47 7.29 13.49
N VAL A 340 1.04 6.94 12.28
CA VAL A 340 1.97 6.61 11.19
C VAL A 340 2.74 7.85 10.72
N LEU A 341 2.09 9.03 10.70
CA LEU A 341 2.77 10.29 10.39
C LEU A 341 3.91 10.59 11.38
N GLU A 342 3.70 10.37 12.69
CA GLU A 342 4.79 10.56 13.68
C GLU A 342 5.97 9.64 13.38
N ARG A 343 5.75 8.38 12.96
CA ARG A 343 6.83 7.47 12.54
C ARG A 343 7.64 8.02 11.36
N TYR A 344 6.98 8.66 10.38
CA TYR A 344 7.68 9.35 9.28
C TYR A 344 8.46 10.58 9.77
N LEU A 345 7.88 11.38 10.67
CA LEU A 345 8.54 12.54 11.23
C LEU A 345 9.78 12.17 12.06
N ASP A 346 9.71 11.09 12.82
CA ASP A 346 10.85 10.54 13.55
C ASP A 346 11.94 10.06 12.57
N CYS A 347 11.56 9.30 11.55
CA CYS A 347 12.47 8.88 10.48
C CYS A 347 13.20 10.07 9.84
N TYR A 348 12.48 11.15 9.53
CA TYR A 348 13.09 12.33 8.91
C TYR A 348 14.02 13.09 9.87
N ARG A 349 13.70 13.16 11.17
CA ARG A 349 14.60 13.77 12.18
C ARG A 349 15.87 12.95 12.33
N ASP A 350 15.75 11.64 12.51
CA ASP A 350 16.89 10.74 12.67
C ASP A 350 17.85 10.85 11.49
N VAL A 351 17.34 10.75 10.25
CA VAL A 351 18.18 10.81 9.06
C VAL A 351 18.81 12.19 8.83
N GLN A 352 18.15 13.29 9.28
CA GLN A 352 18.73 14.64 9.24
C GLN A 352 19.90 14.79 10.24
N ASP A 353 19.72 14.26 11.45
CA ASP A 353 20.74 14.30 12.51
C ASP A 353 21.98 13.51 12.08
N ASP A 354 21.80 12.32 11.52
CA ASP A 354 22.90 11.49 11.00
C ASP A 354 23.59 12.13 9.80
N PHE A 355 22.83 12.75 8.87
CA PHE A 355 23.38 13.40 7.68
C PHE A 355 24.21 14.65 8.01
N GLY A 356 23.90 15.34 9.11
CA GLY A 356 24.64 16.52 9.59
C GLY A 356 25.96 16.21 10.29
N LEU A 357 26.21 14.95 10.64
CA LEU A 357 27.41 14.49 11.38
C LEU A 357 28.58 14.15 10.45
N PHE A 358 28.40 14.11 9.14
CA PHE A 358 29.39 13.87 8.09
C PHE A 358 29.49 15.06 7.14
#